data_f438964fe613114f0e1bf427f24e97fb
#
_entry.id   f438964fe613114f0e1bf427f24e97fb
#
_cell.length_a   1.000
_cell.length_b   1.000
_cell.length_c   1.000
_cell.angle_alpha   90.00
_cell.angle_beta   90.00
_cell.angle_gamma   90.00
#
_symmetry.space_group_name_H-M   'P 1'
#
loop_
_entity.id
_entity.type
_entity.pdbx_description
1 polymer ?
#
loop_
_entity_poly.entity_id
_entity_poly.type
_entity_poly.pdbx_seq_one_letter_code
_entity_poly.pdbx_strand_id
1 'polypeptide(L)'
;MITKYLRGPIRLFAAGVLAAVLTAMIAIAVIATTGAYNIAADSGHWRIVEWFLRYGMMNSVQVRSFLIKPPPLDSADLVTLGAGHFHGGCAYCHGAPAIAISPVAEKMLPAPPDLSRAPEKWRDRELFWIVKHGIKYTGMPSWVSRQRDDEVWAVIAFLKKLPGLDPKAYHELALGDVQVPQQSGREIATTEGASDAVSACARCHGAAGTRPKSNLVPVLQGQPEEFIAAALDAYAKGKRESGVMQPIALDLSPEAARRVSGYYARLAPLAPPPRAPDSASIERGRALAEQGDGAGKVPACGSCHGDSALNIFPRLAGQNAAYMINKLQLWKQGVTSATETDAIMAPIARALDDRQIIDASAYFAAQSRARTRR
;
A
#
# COMPACT_ATOMS: atom_id res chain seq x y z
N MET A 1 -37.58 -14.38 57.13
CA MET A 1 -36.50 -13.96 58.06
C MET A 1 -35.11 -13.92 57.41
N ILE A 2 -34.83 -14.76 56.44
CA ILE A 2 -33.51 -14.88 55.76
C ILE A 2 -33.13 -13.64 54.94
N THR A 3 -34.10 -12.92 54.32
CA THR A 3 -33.84 -11.73 53.52
C THR A 3 -33.34 -10.51 54.29
N LYS A 4 -33.55 -10.44 55.59
CA LYS A 4 -33.10 -9.31 56.44
C LYS A 4 -31.62 -9.45 56.84
N TYR A 5 -31.10 -10.68 56.98
CA TYR A 5 -29.70 -10.95 57.32
C TYR A 5 -28.73 -10.79 56.16
N LEU A 6 -29.17 -11.01 54.93
CA LEU A 6 -28.35 -10.86 53.72
C LEU A 6 -28.22 -9.37 53.27
N ARG A 7 -29.13 -8.48 53.67
CA ARG A 7 -29.09 -7.08 53.28
C ARG A 7 -27.94 -6.25 53.92
N GLY A 8 -27.51 -6.62 55.13
CA GLY A 8 -26.41 -5.98 55.85
C GLY A 8 -25.05 -6.13 55.15
N PRO A 9 -24.58 -7.36 54.92
CA PRO A 9 -23.27 -7.60 54.30
C PRO A 9 -23.23 -7.13 52.83
N ILE A 10 -24.33 -7.22 52.07
CA ILE A 10 -24.40 -6.70 50.70
C ILE A 10 -24.28 -5.18 50.67
N ARG A 11 -24.93 -4.48 51.62
CA ARG A 11 -24.80 -3.00 51.70
C ARG A 11 -23.41 -2.56 52.09
N LEU A 12 -22.75 -3.26 53.03
CA LEU A 12 -21.37 -3.00 53.40
C LEU A 12 -20.41 -3.25 52.25
N PHE A 13 -20.60 -4.37 51.52
CA PHE A 13 -19.83 -4.65 50.32
C PHE A 13 -20.02 -3.56 49.24
N ALA A 14 -21.28 -3.17 48.95
CA ALA A 14 -21.56 -2.11 47.98
C ALA A 14 -20.98 -0.74 48.39
N ALA A 15 -21.05 -0.41 49.70
CA ALA A 15 -20.43 0.82 50.21
C ALA A 15 -18.91 0.77 50.11
N GLY A 16 -18.28 -0.39 50.35
CA GLY A 16 -16.85 -0.59 50.17
C GLY A 16 -16.41 -0.43 48.69
N VAL A 17 -17.16 -1.04 47.76
CA VAL A 17 -16.91 -0.85 46.30
C VAL A 17 -17.07 0.60 45.89
N LEU A 18 -18.13 1.28 46.35
CA LEU A 18 -18.34 2.71 46.04
C LEU A 18 -17.21 3.59 46.57
N ALA A 19 -16.78 3.36 47.81
CA ALA A 19 -15.66 4.07 48.41
C ALA A 19 -14.36 3.84 47.61
N ALA A 20 -14.06 2.62 47.21
CA ALA A 20 -12.90 2.28 46.38
C ALA A 20 -12.94 2.99 45.01
N VAL A 21 -14.10 3.00 44.36
CA VAL A 21 -14.29 3.70 43.06
C VAL A 21 -14.09 5.22 43.23
N LEU A 22 -14.68 5.81 44.26
CA LEU A 22 -14.52 7.25 44.56
C LEU A 22 -13.06 7.61 44.82
N THR A 23 -12.36 6.81 45.63
CA THR A 23 -10.94 6.99 45.91
C THR A 23 -10.09 6.91 44.63
N ALA A 24 -10.39 5.91 43.76
CA ALA A 24 -9.70 5.79 42.48
C ALA A 24 -9.96 7.01 41.56
N MET A 25 -11.19 7.50 41.50
CA MET A 25 -11.53 8.70 40.71
C MET A 25 -10.84 9.96 41.26
N ILE A 26 -10.78 10.12 42.59
CA ILE A 26 -10.06 11.24 43.21
C ILE A 26 -8.55 11.14 42.90
N ALA A 27 -7.96 9.96 43.01
CA ALA A 27 -6.55 9.75 42.66
C ALA A 27 -6.24 10.11 41.20
N ILE A 28 -7.10 9.66 40.27
CA ILE A 28 -6.99 10.00 38.84
C ILE A 28 -7.10 11.52 38.63
N ALA A 29 -8.06 12.17 39.27
CA ALA A 29 -8.25 13.62 39.18
C ALA A 29 -7.03 14.39 39.75
N VAL A 30 -6.47 13.95 40.87
CA VAL A 30 -5.26 14.53 41.43
C VAL A 30 -4.08 14.37 40.51
N ILE A 31 -3.84 13.17 39.97
CA ILE A 31 -2.76 12.92 39.00
C ILE A 31 -2.92 13.82 37.76
N ALA A 32 -4.15 13.94 37.21
CA ALA A 32 -4.43 14.73 36.03
C ALA A 32 -4.24 16.25 36.27
N THR A 33 -4.68 16.76 37.43
CA THR A 33 -4.66 18.20 37.73
C THR A 33 -3.31 18.69 38.24
N THR A 34 -2.55 17.84 38.93
CA THR A 34 -1.23 18.20 39.45
C THR A 34 -0.08 18.00 38.49
N GLY A 35 -0.35 17.30 37.34
CA GLY A 35 0.73 16.94 36.42
C GLY A 35 1.72 15.90 36.98
N ALA A 36 1.34 15.12 38.00
CA ALA A 36 2.18 14.10 38.61
C ALA A 36 2.59 13.00 37.63
N TYR A 37 1.75 12.75 36.59
CA TYR A 37 2.10 11.88 35.50
C TYR A 37 2.84 12.66 34.42
N ASN A 38 4.12 12.34 34.23
CA ASN A 38 4.93 12.99 33.20
C ASN A 38 4.55 12.50 31.80
N ILE A 39 4.15 13.43 30.90
CA ILE A 39 3.78 13.17 29.52
C ILE A 39 4.91 13.42 28.51
N ALA A 40 6.14 13.73 28.99
CA ALA A 40 7.28 13.93 28.11
C ALA A 40 7.61 12.65 27.34
N ALA A 41 7.89 12.79 26.04
CA ALA A 41 8.14 11.63 25.15
C ALA A 41 9.43 10.86 25.49
N ASP A 42 10.32 11.44 26.26
CA ASP A 42 11.56 10.81 26.77
C ASP A 42 11.38 10.13 28.13
N SER A 43 10.20 10.25 28.75
CA SER A 43 9.87 9.59 30.01
C SER A 43 9.02 8.34 29.73
N GLY A 44 9.41 7.19 30.28
CA GLY A 44 8.62 5.95 30.16
C GLY A 44 7.30 6.02 30.90
N HIS A 45 6.36 5.18 30.53
CA HIS A 45 5.12 4.99 31.31
C HIS A 45 5.40 4.30 32.65
N TRP A 46 4.58 4.58 33.65
CA TRP A 46 4.56 3.74 34.84
C TRP A 46 4.25 2.30 34.45
N ARG A 47 4.93 1.34 35.05
CA ARG A 47 4.80 -0.11 34.69
C ARG A 47 3.37 -0.62 34.59
N ILE A 48 2.48 -0.16 35.48
CA ILE A 48 1.06 -0.55 35.45
C ILE A 48 0.33 0.05 34.23
N VAL A 49 0.66 1.30 33.86
CA VAL A 49 0.09 1.97 32.70
C VAL A 49 0.58 1.30 31.41
N GLU A 50 1.87 1.03 31.32
CA GLU A 50 2.46 0.31 30.19
C GLU A 50 1.82 -1.09 29.99
N TRP A 51 1.71 -1.86 31.06
CA TRP A 51 1.05 -3.15 31.05
C TRP A 51 -0.40 -3.05 30.57
N PHE A 52 -1.17 -2.11 31.13
CA PHE A 52 -2.56 -1.90 30.75
C PHE A 52 -2.73 -1.50 29.30
N LEU A 53 -1.95 -0.55 28.80
CA LEU A 53 -1.97 -0.09 27.41
C LEU A 53 -1.61 -1.22 26.44
N ARG A 54 -0.55 -1.98 26.76
CA ARG A 54 -0.14 -3.14 25.98
C ARG A 54 -1.21 -4.22 25.94
N TYR A 55 -1.77 -4.57 27.08
CA TYR A 55 -2.86 -5.57 27.18
C TYR A 55 -4.08 -5.14 26.37
N GLY A 56 -4.52 -3.90 26.54
CA GLY A 56 -5.64 -3.34 25.80
C GLY A 56 -5.41 -3.30 24.30
N MET A 57 -4.20 -2.90 23.85
CA MET A 57 -3.81 -2.90 22.45
C MET A 57 -3.87 -4.31 21.85
N MET A 58 -3.27 -5.31 22.51
CA MET A 58 -3.27 -6.70 22.03
C MET A 58 -4.69 -7.24 21.86
N ASN A 59 -5.55 -7.07 22.87
CA ASN A 59 -6.95 -7.53 22.81
C ASN A 59 -7.73 -6.79 21.70
N SER A 60 -7.53 -5.48 21.58
CA SER A 60 -8.18 -4.69 20.52
C SER A 60 -7.82 -5.20 19.12
N VAL A 61 -6.54 -5.46 18.86
CA VAL A 61 -6.07 -6.01 17.58
C VAL A 61 -6.70 -7.38 17.32
N GLN A 62 -6.66 -8.29 18.29
CA GLN A 62 -7.19 -9.66 18.15
C GLN A 62 -8.70 -9.66 17.84
N VAL A 63 -9.47 -8.90 18.61
CA VAL A 63 -10.93 -8.83 18.44
C VAL A 63 -11.30 -8.20 17.09
N ARG A 64 -10.64 -7.12 16.71
CA ARG A 64 -10.99 -6.38 15.48
C ARG A 64 -10.50 -7.07 14.21
N SER A 65 -9.46 -7.88 14.29
CA SER A 65 -8.96 -8.66 13.15
C SER A 65 -9.64 -10.01 12.98
N PHE A 66 -10.48 -10.44 13.93
CA PHE A 66 -11.00 -11.82 14.01
C PHE A 66 -11.70 -12.31 12.74
N LEU A 67 -12.49 -11.45 12.08
CA LEU A 67 -13.25 -11.78 10.86
C LEU A 67 -12.43 -11.56 9.56
N ILE A 68 -11.22 -11.01 9.65
CA ILE A 68 -10.39 -10.77 8.48
C ILE A 68 -9.82 -12.10 7.98
N LYS A 69 -10.05 -12.39 6.70
CA LYS A 69 -9.55 -13.60 6.03
C LYS A 69 -8.35 -13.21 5.15
N PRO A 70 -7.14 -13.68 5.48
CA PRO A 70 -5.98 -13.43 4.63
C PRO A 70 -6.13 -14.09 3.26
N PRO A 71 -5.75 -13.40 2.15
CA PRO A 71 -5.59 -14.04 0.86
C PRO A 71 -4.31 -14.90 0.83
N PRO A 72 -4.04 -15.67 -0.24
CA PRO A 72 -2.74 -16.29 -0.45
C PRO A 72 -1.63 -15.23 -0.48
N LEU A 73 -0.56 -15.40 0.33
CA LEU A 73 0.50 -14.42 0.54
C LEU A 73 1.89 -14.87 0.01
N ASP A 74 1.95 -15.97 -0.68
CA ASP A 74 3.19 -16.63 -1.15
C ASP A 74 3.61 -16.24 -2.56
N SER A 75 2.82 -15.42 -3.26
CA SER A 75 3.15 -14.90 -4.59
C SER A 75 4.43 -14.06 -4.57
N ALA A 76 5.39 -14.38 -5.44
CA ALA A 76 6.62 -13.60 -5.60
C ALA A 76 6.35 -12.15 -5.98
N ASP A 77 5.36 -11.89 -6.84
CA ASP A 77 4.97 -10.54 -7.24
C ASP A 77 4.44 -9.73 -6.05
N LEU A 78 3.67 -10.37 -5.18
CA LEU A 78 3.11 -9.72 -3.99
C LEU A 78 4.22 -9.40 -2.97
N VAL A 79 5.14 -10.34 -2.75
CA VAL A 79 6.30 -10.13 -1.87
C VAL A 79 7.20 -9.00 -2.38
N THR A 80 7.50 -8.97 -3.68
CA THR A 80 8.33 -7.92 -4.28
C THR A 80 7.65 -6.54 -4.21
N LEU A 81 6.35 -6.48 -4.48
CA LEU A 81 5.57 -5.25 -4.30
C LEU A 81 5.63 -4.77 -2.84
N GLY A 82 5.43 -5.69 -1.90
CA GLY A 82 5.48 -5.40 -0.47
C GLY A 82 6.85 -4.93 0.01
N ALA A 83 7.94 -5.51 -0.53
CA ALA A 83 9.31 -5.06 -0.22
C ALA A 83 9.54 -3.61 -0.64
N GLY A 84 9.09 -3.23 -1.84
CA GLY A 84 9.16 -1.85 -2.31
C GLY A 84 8.36 -0.87 -1.45
N HIS A 85 7.14 -1.25 -1.04
CA HIS A 85 6.29 -0.48 -0.12
C HIS A 85 6.93 -0.33 1.27
N PHE A 86 7.45 -1.43 1.80
CA PHE A 86 8.14 -1.45 3.10
C PHE A 86 9.36 -0.54 3.10
N HIS A 87 10.19 -0.63 2.06
CA HIS A 87 11.38 0.21 1.94
C HIS A 87 11.04 1.70 1.92
N GLY A 88 10.01 2.09 1.14
CA GLY A 88 9.62 3.49 0.99
C GLY A 88 8.88 4.09 2.18
N GLY A 89 8.09 3.27 2.90
CA GLY A 89 7.18 3.78 3.93
C GLY A 89 7.46 3.32 5.35
N CYS A 90 8.16 2.19 5.55
CA CYS A 90 8.29 1.57 6.87
C CYS A 90 9.73 1.53 7.39
N ALA A 91 10.71 1.34 6.49
CA ALA A 91 12.11 1.12 6.86
C ALA A 91 12.72 2.28 7.65
N TYR A 92 12.28 3.52 7.42
CA TYR A 92 12.72 4.68 8.19
C TYR A 92 12.49 4.51 9.70
N CYS A 93 11.32 3.97 10.09
CA CYS A 93 10.97 3.77 11.49
C CYS A 93 11.33 2.39 12.01
N HIS A 94 11.24 1.34 11.20
CA HIS A 94 11.40 -0.04 11.64
C HIS A 94 12.75 -0.67 11.30
N GLY A 95 13.59 0.05 10.55
CA GLY A 95 14.81 -0.53 10.00
C GLY A 95 14.54 -1.56 8.90
N ALA A 96 15.61 -2.12 8.36
CA ALA A 96 15.60 -3.21 7.39
C ALA A 96 16.98 -3.89 7.41
N PRO A 97 17.18 -5.04 6.76
CA PRO A 97 18.51 -5.64 6.63
C PRO A 97 19.54 -4.63 6.10
N ALA A 98 20.57 -4.34 6.89
CA ALA A 98 21.59 -3.30 6.69
C ALA A 98 21.09 -1.84 6.70
N ILE A 99 19.86 -1.57 7.11
CA ILE A 99 19.32 -0.21 7.29
C ILE A 99 18.96 -0.02 8.76
N ALA A 100 19.68 0.86 9.44
CA ALA A 100 19.39 1.19 10.83
C ALA A 100 18.07 1.97 10.96
N ILE A 101 17.41 1.82 12.11
CA ILE A 101 16.26 2.65 12.48
C ILE A 101 16.74 4.11 12.59
N SER A 102 15.93 5.04 12.12
CA SER A 102 16.22 6.46 12.28
C SER A 102 16.39 6.83 13.76
N PRO A 103 17.44 7.61 14.13
CA PRO A 103 17.63 8.07 15.52
C PRO A 103 16.43 8.84 16.08
N VAL A 104 15.63 9.49 15.22
CA VAL A 104 14.39 10.15 15.64
C VAL A 104 13.32 9.11 15.99
N ALA A 105 13.20 8.07 15.19
CA ALA A 105 12.22 7.00 15.42
C ALA A 105 12.57 6.18 16.68
N GLU A 106 13.86 5.94 16.95
CA GLU A 106 14.31 5.26 18.17
C GLU A 106 13.91 6.00 19.46
N LYS A 107 13.70 7.31 19.39
CA LYS A 107 13.27 8.14 20.53
C LYS A 107 11.76 8.24 20.69
N MET A 108 10.98 7.62 19.80
CA MET A 108 9.52 7.54 19.96
C MET A 108 9.16 6.64 21.14
N LEU A 109 8.06 6.95 21.80
CA LEU A 109 7.54 6.13 22.89
C LEU A 109 6.09 5.70 22.61
N PRO A 110 5.86 4.39 22.41
CA PRO A 110 6.86 3.31 22.35
C PRO A 110 7.76 3.40 21.11
N ALA A 111 9.00 2.93 21.24
CA ALA A 111 9.91 2.81 20.10
C ALA A 111 9.35 1.81 19.06
N PRO A 112 9.54 2.07 17.75
CA PRO A 112 9.15 1.13 16.72
C PRO A 112 9.82 -0.24 16.93
N PRO A 113 9.07 -1.35 16.90
CA PRO A 113 9.65 -2.67 17.07
C PRO A 113 10.44 -3.10 15.83
N ASP A 114 11.44 -3.96 16.03
CA ASP A 114 12.03 -4.75 14.95
C ASP A 114 10.97 -5.70 14.35
N LEU A 115 10.73 -5.55 13.06
CA LEU A 115 9.71 -6.33 12.34
C LEU A 115 10.19 -7.69 11.86
N SER A 116 11.49 -8.01 11.96
CA SER A 116 12.00 -9.36 11.64
C SER A 116 11.34 -10.45 12.48
N ARG A 117 10.82 -10.11 13.67
CA ARG A 117 10.11 -11.02 14.57
C ARG A 117 8.60 -10.80 14.62
N ALA A 118 8.05 -9.94 13.77
CA ALA A 118 6.63 -9.63 13.77
C ALA A 118 5.75 -10.84 13.43
N PRO A 119 6.10 -11.70 12.44
CA PRO A 119 5.33 -12.90 12.11
C PRO A 119 5.30 -13.96 13.21
N GLU A 120 6.26 -13.96 14.14
CA GLU A 120 6.26 -14.85 15.30
C GLU A 120 5.24 -14.43 16.37
N LYS A 121 4.95 -13.14 16.46
CA LYS A 121 4.10 -12.53 17.48
C LYS A 121 2.66 -12.35 17.08
N TRP A 122 2.42 -12.13 15.78
CA TRP A 122 1.14 -11.74 15.24
C TRP A 122 0.73 -12.63 14.07
N ARG A 123 -0.55 -12.96 13.99
CA ARG A 123 -1.13 -13.64 12.82
C ARG A 123 -1.23 -12.68 11.64
N ASP A 124 -1.27 -13.20 10.42
CA ASP A 124 -1.35 -12.39 9.20
C ASP A 124 -2.49 -11.34 9.23
N ARG A 125 -3.68 -11.73 9.72
CA ARG A 125 -4.83 -10.83 9.89
C ARG A 125 -4.61 -9.72 10.91
N GLU A 126 -3.84 -10.01 11.97
CA GLU A 126 -3.50 -9.06 13.02
C GLU A 126 -2.47 -8.05 12.50
N LEU A 127 -1.45 -8.52 11.79
CA LEU A 127 -0.49 -7.65 11.09
C LEU A 127 -1.20 -6.77 10.07
N PHE A 128 -2.10 -7.33 9.28
CA PHE A 128 -2.91 -6.55 8.34
C PHE A 128 -3.68 -5.44 9.06
N TRP A 129 -4.37 -5.77 10.16
CA TRP A 129 -5.13 -4.78 10.91
C TRP A 129 -4.22 -3.66 11.45
N ILE A 130 -3.06 -4.02 12.02
CA ILE A 130 -2.07 -3.07 12.56
C ILE A 130 -1.56 -2.15 11.44
N VAL A 131 -1.13 -2.68 10.30
CA VAL A 131 -0.59 -1.88 9.20
C VAL A 131 -1.67 -0.99 8.58
N LYS A 132 -2.89 -1.51 8.42
CA LYS A 132 -4.01 -0.76 7.83
C LYS A 132 -4.46 0.40 8.71
N HIS A 133 -4.57 0.18 10.01
CA HIS A 133 -5.21 1.14 10.94
C HIS A 133 -4.22 1.94 11.78
N GLY A 134 -2.94 1.54 11.82
CA GLY A 134 -1.98 2.10 12.77
C GLY A 134 -2.35 1.80 14.22
N ILE A 135 -1.61 2.39 15.14
CA ILE A 135 -1.84 2.23 16.59
C ILE A 135 -1.96 3.61 17.24
N LYS A 136 -3.11 3.89 17.86
CA LYS A 136 -3.33 5.14 18.60
C LYS A 136 -2.26 5.37 19.67
N TYR A 137 -1.92 6.63 19.88
CA TYR A 137 -0.92 7.07 20.86
C TYR A 137 0.49 6.51 20.63
N THR A 138 0.79 6.14 19.39
CA THR A 138 2.14 5.76 18.94
C THR A 138 2.52 6.53 17.68
N GLY A 139 3.77 6.42 17.24
CA GLY A 139 4.24 6.99 15.98
C GLY A 139 3.78 6.22 14.74
N MET A 140 3.05 5.11 14.88
CA MET A 140 2.62 4.30 13.74
C MET A 140 1.31 4.81 13.13
N PRO A 141 1.33 5.45 11.95
CA PRO A 141 0.15 5.98 11.28
C PRO A 141 -0.70 4.85 10.68
N SER A 142 -1.94 5.17 10.33
CA SER A 142 -2.77 4.31 9.47
C SER A 142 -2.27 4.35 8.02
N TRP A 143 -2.60 3.31 7.24
CA TRP A 143 -2.37 3.30 5.79
C TRP A 143 -3.09 4.49 5.13
N VAL A 144 -2.41 5.14 4.20
CA VAL A 144 -2.90 6.39 3.60
C VAL A 144 -4.22 6.18 2.87
N SER A 145 -4.33 5.11 2.08
CA SER A 145 -5.56 4.78 1.36
C SER A 145 -6.33 3.66 2.07
N ARG A 146 -7.49 4.01 2.62
CA ARG A 146 -8.33 3.07 3.38
C ARG A 146 -8.91 1.93 2.54
N GLN A 147 -9.01 2.12 1.22
CA GLN A 147 -9.64 1.16 0.30
C GLN A 147 -8.63 0.23 -0.38
N ARG A 148 -7.32 0.47 -0.19
CA ARG A 148 -6.25 -0.29 -0.86
C ARG A 148 -5.72 -1.41 0.03
N ASP A 149 -6.60 -2.35 0.36
CA ASP A 149 -6.27 -3.54 1.14
C ASP A 149 -5.22 -4.42 0.45
N ASP A 150 -5.22 -4.43 -0.87
CA ASP A 150 -4.24 -5.13 -1.70
C ASP A 150 -2.80 -4.65 -1.44
N GLU A 151 -2.59 -3.34 -1.28
CA GLU A 151 -1.28 -2.77 -0.94
C GLU A 151 -0.83 -3.20 0.47
N VAL A 152 -1.75 -3.21 1.43
CA VAL A 152 -1.47 -3.67 2.80
C VAL A 152 -1.11 -5.15 2.80
N TRP A 153 -1.87 -5.99 2.09
CA TRP A 153 -1.56 -7.42 1.99
C TRP A 153 -0.20 -7.68 1.33
N ALA A 154 0.23 -6.86 0.38
CA ALA A 154 1.57 -6.94 -0.17
C ALA A 154 2.64 -6.72 0.90
N VAL A 155 2.48 -5.72 1.77
CA VAL A 155 3.39 -5.50 2.90
C VAL A 155 3.41 -6.72 3.84
N ILE A 156 2.24 -7.31 4.15
CA ILE A 156 2.19 -8.50 5.02
C ILE A 156 2.90 -9.69 4.37
N ALA A 157 2.72 -9.90 3.07
CA ALA A 157 3.43 -10.95 2.32
C ALA A 157 4.95 -10.78 2.43
N PHE A 158 5.44 -9.55 2.32
CA PHE A 158 6.86 -9.26 2.51
C PHE A 158 7.30 -9.48 3.96
N LEU A 159 6.56 -9.01 4.96
CA LEU A 159 6.90 -9.18 6.38
C LEU A 159 7.07 -10.66 6.75
N LYS A 160 6.35 -11.58 6.12
CA LYS A 160 6.51 -13.03 6.33
C LYS A 160 7.85 -13.55 5.77
N LYS A 161 8.44 -12.87 4.81
CA LYS A 161 9.75 -13.21 4.22
C LYS A 161 10.92 -12.48 4.89
N LEU A 162 10.64 -11.42 5.64
CA LEU A 162 11.66 -10.58 6.27
C LEU A 162 12.54 -11.35 7.28
N PRO A 163 12.04 -12.31 8.09
CA PRO A 163 12.87 -13.09 8.99
C PRO A 163 13.97 -13.84 8.23
N GLY A 164 15.23 -13.63 8.62
CA GLY A 164 16.39 -14.29 8.00
C GLY A 164 16.77 -13.79 6.61
N LEU A 165 16.15 -12.73 6.12
CA LEU A 165 16.52 -12.12 4.84
C LEU A 165 17.85 -11.38 4.98
N ASP A 166 18.84 -11.76 4.17
CA ASP A 166 20.12 -11.07 4.15
C ASP A 166 20.05 -9.71 3.43
N PRO A 167 21.03 -8.80 3.66
CA PRO A 167 21.01 -7.46 3.05
C PRO A 167 20.96 -7.45 1.53
N LYS A 168 21.62 -8.39 0.87
CA LYS A 168 21.65 -8.46 -0.60
C LYS A 168 20.30 -8.87 -1.15
N ALA A 169 19.69 -9.93 -0.59
CA ALA A 169 18.37 -10.39 -0.98
C ALA A 169 17.28 -9.32 -0.70
N TYR A 170 17.42 -8.60 0.42
CA TYR A 170 16.55 -7.46 0.70
C TYR A 170 16.68 -6.36 -0.37
N HIS A 171 17.92 -5.99 -0.71
CA HIS A 171 18.19 -4.98 -1.73
C HIS A 171 17.59 -5.38 -3.09
N GLU A 172 17.79 -6.64 -3.50
CA GLU A 172 17.26 -7.17 -4.75
C GLU A 172 15.71 -7.12 -4.80
N LEU A 173 15.05 -7.44 -3.69
CA LEU A 173 13.59 -7.37 -3.60
C LEU A 173 13.06 -5.94 -3.57
N ALA A 174 13.65 -5.07 -2.76
CA ALA A 174 13.12 -3.73 -2.48
C ALA A 174 13.54 -2.68 -3.51
N LEU A 175 14.75 -2.77 -4.05
CA LEU A 175 15.36 -1.76 -4.92
C LEU A 175 15.67 -2.31 -6.32
N GLY A 176 15.82 -3.63 -6.47
CA GLY A 176 16.21 -4.24 -7.73
C GLY A 176 17.63 -3.89 -8.13
N ASP A 177 17.87 -3.78 -9.44
CA ASP A 177 19.20 -3.45 -9.99
C ASP A 177 19.46 -1.93 -10.02
N VAL A 178 18.56 -1.15 -9.45
CA VAL A 178 18.74 0.30 -9.37
C VAL A 178 19.84 0.58 -8.37
N GLN A 179 20.99 1.01 -8.86
CA GLN A 179 22.04 1.60 -8.06
C GLN A 179 21.49 2.95 -7.53
N VAL A 180 21.05 2.96 -6.30
CA VAL A 180 20.81 4.24 -5.61
C VAL A 180 22.18 4.74 -5.21
N PRO A 181 22.68 5.85 -5.79
CA PRO A 181 23.94 6.42 -5.34
C PRO A 181 23.84 6.67 -3.84
N GLN A 182 24.86 6.27 -3.08
CA GLN A 182 24.98 6.70 -1.69
C GLN A 182 25.30 8.19 -1.72
N GLN A 183 24.26 9.00 -1.63
CA GLN A 183 24.41 10.46 -1.59
C GLN A 183 24.73 10.88 -0.16
N SER A 184 25.75 11.72 -0.02
CA SER A 184 26.00 12.42 1.23
C SER A 184 24.83 13.37 1.53
N GLY A 185 24.56 13.69 2.80
CA GLY A 185 23.52 14.66 3.16
C GLY A 185 23.68 16.02 2.45
N ARG A 186 24.89 16.37 2.05
CA ARG A 186 25.20 17.60 1.28
C ARG A 186 24.74 17.46 -0.17
N GLU A 187 24.96 16.31 -0.79
CA GLU A 187 24.47 16.01 -2.15
C GLU A 187 22.94 15.98 -2.19
N ILE A 188 22.30 15.36 -1.20
CA ILE A 188 20.83 15.37 -1.05
C ILE A 188 20.30 16.82 -0.97
N ALA A 189 20.96 17.68 -0.17
CA ALA A 189 20.54 19.07 0.02
C ALA A 189 20.77 19.96 -1.21
N THR A 190 21.67 19.58 -2.13
CA THR A 190 22.03 20.37 -3.33
C THR A 190 21.53 19.76 -4.63
N THR A 191 20.94 18.56 -4.62
CA THR A 191 20.51 17.86 -5.83
C THR A 191 19.15 18.38 -6.30
N GLU A 192 19.14 19.36 -7.15
CA GLU A 192 18.00 19.76 -8.00
C GLU A 192 17.89 18.85 -9.23
N GLY A 193 18.00 17.53 -9.08
CA GLY A 193 18.22 16.61 -10.18
C GLY A 193 16.99 15.81 -10.64
N ALA A 194 16.67 15.90 -11.92
CA ALA A 194 15.70 15.02 -12.61
C ALA A 194 16.12 13.53 -12.58
N SER A 195 17.41 13.22 -12.43
CA SER A 195 17.94 11.85 -12.31
C SER A 195 17.37 11.13 -11.09
N ASP A 196 17.18 11.83 -9.99
CA ASP A 196 16.73 11.20 -8.72
C ASP A 196 15.26 10.83 -8.77
N ALA A 197 14.41 11.69 -9.33
CA ALA A 197 13.00 11.38 -9.50
C ALA A 197 12.78 10.17 -10.43
N VAL A 198 13.53 10.09 -11.54
CA VAL A 198 13.48 8.93 -12.45
C VAL A 198 14.00 7.67 -11.77
N SER A 199 15.10 7.74 -11.01
CA SER A 199 15.65 6.60 -10.28
C SER A 199 14.69 6.09 -9.22
N ALA A 200 14.03 6.98 -8.50
CA ALA A 200 13.00 6.62 -7.51
C ALA A 200 11.81 5.91 -8.17
N CYS A 201 11.35 6.38 -9.33
CA CYS A 201 10.27 5.71 -10.07
C CYS A 201 10.71 4.37 -10.67
N ALA A 202 11.94 4.32 -11.21
CA ALA A 202 12.50 3.14 -11.86
C ALA A 202 12.63 1.95 -10.92
N ARG A 203 12.82 2.18 -9.63
CA ARG A 203 12.84 1.16 -8.59
C ARG A 203 11.64 0.20 -8.66
N CYS A 204 10.44 0.71 -8.90
CA CYS A 204 9.23 -0.08 -9.01
C CYS A 204 8.78 -0.27 -10.46
N HIS A 205 8.82 0.79 -11.27
CA HIS A 205 8.29 0.82 -12.64
C HIS A 205 9.28 0.39 -13.72
N GLY A 206 10.54 0.12 -13.35
CA GLY A 206 11.61 -0.15 -14.29
C GLY A 206 12.12 1.12 -14.98
N ALA A 207 13.26 1.02 -15.64
CA ALA A 207 13.91 2.06 -16.44
C ALA A 207 13.86 1.71 -17.93
N ALA A 208 14.64 2.42 -18.76
CA ALA A 208 14.74 2.13 -20.20
C ALA A 208 15.09 0.66 -20.46
N GLY A 209 14.21 -0.04 -21.15
CA GLY A 209 14.40 -1.44 -21.53
C GLY A 209 14.15 -2.48 -20.41
N THR A 210 13.86 -2.04 -19.19
CA THR A 210 13.61 -2.95 -18.06
C THR A 210 12.15 -2.92 -17.63
N ARG A 211 11.58 -4.10 -17.34
CA ARG A 211 10.22 -4.23 -16.81
C ARG A 211 10.16 -3.91 -15.31
N PRO A 212 8.96 -3.57 -14.81
CA PRO A 212 8.70 -3.59 -13.37
C PRO A 212 9.11 -4.92 -12.75
N LYS A 213 9.68 -4.90 -11.54
CA LYS A 213 10.07 -6.12 -10.80
C LYS A 213 8.87 -6.98 -10.40
N SER A 214 7.74 -6.35 -10.11
CA SER A 214 6.48 -7.02 -9.83
C SER A 214 5.50 -6.82 -10.98
N ASN A 215 4.81 -7.87 -11.39
CA ASN A 215 3.75 -7.78 -12.39
C ASN A 215 2.49 -7.06 -11.87
N LEU A 216 2.43 -6.74 -10.57
CA LEU A 216 1.40 -5.89 -9.98
C LEU A 216 1.67 -4.39 -10.16
N VAL A 217 2.86 -4.02 -10.64
CA VAL A 217 3.25 -2.64 -10.95
C VAL A 217 3.06 -2.37 -12.44
N PRO A 218 2.48 -1.21 -12.84
CA PRO A 218 2.25 -0.93 -14.26
C PRO A 218 3.54 -0.58 -15.00
N VAL A 219 3.61 -1.01 -16.26
CA VAL A 219 4.60 -0.59 -17.24
C VAL A 219 4.27 0.85 -17.67
N LEU A 220 5.23 1.77 -17.49
CA LEU A 220 5.08 3.19 -17.85
C LEU A 220 5.70 3.52 -19.22
N GLN A 221 6.65 2.73 -19.70
CA GLN A 221 7.35 2.96 -20.96
C GLN A 221 6.38 3.06 -22.14
N GLY A 222 6.46 4.17 -22.86
CA GLY A 222 5.59 4.46 -24.02
C GLY A 222 4.14 4.78 -23.67
N GLN A 223 3.78 4.97 -22.40
CA GLN A 223 2.47 5.53 -22.06
C GLN A 223 2.39 7.00 -22.49
N PRO A 224 1.20 7.52 -22.84
CA PRO A 224 1.05 8.93 -23.17
C PRO A 224 1.49 9.84 -22.02
N GLU A 225 2.21 10.91 -22.35
CA GLU A 225 2.72 11.86 -21.35
C GLU A 225 1.57 12.49 -20.55
N GLU A 226 0.50 12.88 -21.23
CA GLU A 226 -0.69 13.49 -20.63
C GLU A 226 -1.36 12.53 -19.64
N PHE A 227 -1.42 11.23 -19.95
CA PHE A 227 -1.96 10.22 -19.05
C PHE A 227 -1.11 10.08 -17.77
N ILE A 228 0.23 10.02 -17.92
CA ILE A 228 1.13 9.90 -16.74
C ILE A 228 1.02 11.13 -15.87
N ALA A 229 1.06 12.33 -16.48
CA ALA A 229 0.97 13.60 -15.75
C ALA A 229 -0.36 13.73 -15.00
N ALA A 230 -1.48 13.42 -15.67
CA ALA A 230 -2.81 13.44 -15.04
C ALA A 230 -2.93 12.43 -13.90
N ALA A 231 -2.33 11.24 -14.04
CA ALA A 231 -2.31 10.25 -12.99
C ALA A 231 -1.51 10.70 -11.76
N LEU A 232 -0.33 11.31 -11.97
CA LEU A 232 0.48 11.87 -10.87
C LEU A 232 -0.27 13.01 -10.15
N ASP A 233 -0.87 13.92 -10.89
CA ASP A 233 -1.68 15.01 -10.32
C ASP A 233 -2.87 14.46 -9.51
N ALA A 234 -3.55 13.44 -10.03
CA ALA A 234 -4.67 12.81 -9.33
C ALA A 234 -4.24 12.10 -8.03
N TYR A 235 -3.06 11.47 -8.02
CA TYR A 235 -2.49 10.90 -6.79
C TYR A 235 -2.13 12.01 -5.79
N ALA A 236 -1.40 13.04 -6.21
CA ALA A 236 -1.01 14.15 -5.34
C ALA A 236 -2.23 14.84 -4.67
N LYS A 237 -3.33 14.98 -5.41
CA LYS A 237 -4.58 15.57 -4.92
C LYS A 237 -5.46 14.58 -4.13
N GLY A 238 -5.03 13.34 -3.91
CA GLY A 238 -5.84 12.31 -3.26
C GLY A 238 -7.11 11.92 -4.03
N LYS A 239 -7.20 12.28 -5.32
CA LYS A 239 -8.31 11.90 -6.20
C LYS A 239 -8.19 10.48 -6.74
N ARG A 240 -6.98 9.91 -6.72
CA ARG A 240 -6.68 8.54 -7.09
C ARG A 240 -6.12 7.79 -5.88
N GLU A 241 -6.77 6.69 -5.52
CA GLU A 241 -6.46 5.95 -4.31
C GLU A 241 -5.16 5.12 -4.46
N SER A 242 -4.15 5.41 -3.65
CA SER A 242 -2.98 4.56 -3.41
C SER A 242 -2.22 5.04 -2.18
N GLY A 243 -1.94 4.13 -1.25
CA GLY A 243 -1.13 4.43 -0.07
C GLY A 243 0.36 4.60 -0.39
N VAL A 244 0.79 4.22 -1.59
CA VAL A 244 2.17 4.31 -2.06
C VAL A 244 2.37 5.48 -3.02
N MET A 245 1.55 5.55 -4.07
CA MET A 245 1.73 6.58 -5.10
C MET A 245 1.32 7.98 -4.65
N GLN A 246 0.37 8.08 -3.71
CA GLN A 246 -0.08 9.37 -3.21
C GLN A 246 1.03 10.15 -2.48
N PRO A 247 1.74 9.59 -1.49
CA PRO A 247 2.88 10.27 -0.87
C PRO A 247 3.98 10.62 -1.87
N ILE A 248 4.33 9.69 -2.77
CA ILE A 248 5.37 9.90 -3.78
C ILE A 248 4.99 11.05 -4.72
N ALA A 249 3.75 11.09 -5.19
CA ALA A 249 3.29 12.13 -6.10
C ALA A 249 3.18 13.50 -5.42
N LEU A 250 2.86 13.53 -4.12
CA LEU A 250 2.78 14.76 -3.33
C LEU A 250 4.16 15.42 -3.17
N ASP A 251 5.22 14.60 -3.06
CA ASP A 251 6.60 15.09 -2.91
C ASP A 251 7.22 15.58 -4.23
N LEU A 252 6.58 15.31 -5.39
CA LEU A 252 7.08 15.77 -6.69
C LEU A 252 6.70 17.25 -6.93
N SER A 253 7.70 18.06 -7.30
CA SER A 253 7.38 19.36 -7.87
C SER A 253 6.67 19.22 -9.23
N PRO A 254 5.87 20.21 -9.66
CA PRO A 254 5.23 20.18 -10.98
C PRO A 254 6.22 19.95 -12.14
N GLU A 255 7.44 20.50 -12.01
CA GLU A 255 8.53 20.33 -12.99
C GLU A 255 9.05 18.89 -12.99
N ALA A 256 9.26 18.29 -11.82
CA ALA A 256 9.69 16.89 -11.68
C ALA A 256 8.63 15.94 -12.24
N ALA A 257 7.36 16.17 -11.95
CA ALA A 257 6.24 15.39 -12.48
C ALA A 257 6.20 15.43 -14.03
N ARG A 258 6.35 16.62 -14.63
CA ARG A 258 6.44 16.77 -16.10
C ARG A 258 7.66 16.03 -16.68
N ARG A 259 8.84 16.17 -16.06
CA ARG A 259 10.06 15.49 -16.52
C ARG A 259 9.94 13.98 -16.49
N VAL A 260 9.40 13.42 -15.41
CA VAL A 260 9.16 11.97 -15.26
C VAL A 260 8.14 11.49 -16.30
N SER A 261 7.04 12.22 -16.49
CA SER A 261 6.02 11.88 -17.48
C SER A 261 6.60 11.84 -18.89
N GLY A 262 7.33 12.90 -19.28
CA GLY A 262 7.99 12.97 -20.58
C GLY A 262 9.11 11.93 -20.74
N TYR A 263 9.84 11.59 -19.68
CA TYR A 263 10.85 10.53 -19.73
C TYR A 263 10.22 9.19 -20.10
N TYR A 264 9.21 8.72 -19.35
CA TYR A 264 8.57 7.43 -19.62
C TYR A 264 7.82 7.40 -20.94
N ALA A 265 7.20 8.51 -21.35
CA ALA A 265 6.49 8.61 -22.62
C ALA A 265 7.41 8.43 -23.84
N ARG A 266 8.65 8.92 -23.73
CA ARG A 266 9.66 8.82 -24.81
C ARG A 266 10.36 7.47 -24.87
N LEU A 267 10.29 6.65 -23.81
CA LEU A 267 10.89 5.32 -23.83
C LEU A 267 10.18 4.42 -24.84
N ALA A 268 10.96 3.58 -25.51
CA ALA A 268 10.41 2.55 -26.39
C ALA A 268 9.48 1.60 -25.60
N PRO A 269 8.32 1.24 -26.14
CA PRO A 269 7.47 0.23 -25.54
C PRO A 269 8.24 -1.08 -25.35
N LEU A 270 7.95 -1.78 -24.25
CA LEU A 270 8.58 -3.06 -23.96
C LEU A 270 7.94 -4.18 -24.76
N ALA A 271 8.76 -5.16 -25.16
CA ALA A 271 8.24 -6.40 -25.73
C ALA A 271 7.28 -7.09 -24.73
N PRO A 272 6.29 -7.87 -25.21
CA PRO A 272 5.45 -8.68 -24.35
C PRO A 272 6.28 -9.57 -23.42
N PRO A 273 5.77 -9.99 -22.23
CA PRO A 273 6.48 -10.91 -21.37
C PRO A 273 6.74 -12.24 -22.07
N PRO A 274 7.86 -12.93 -21.80
CA PRO A 274 8.27 -14.14 -22.50
C PRO A 274 7.33 -15.34 -22.27
N ARG A 275 6.53 -15.32 -21.19
CA ARG A 275 5.52 -16.35 -20.90
C ARG A 275 4.18 -15.90 -21.45
N ALA A 276 3.80 -16.48 -22.59
CA ALA A 276 2.48 -16.21 -23.18
C ALA A 276 1.36 -16.74 -22.26
N PRO A 277 0.27 -15.98 -22.06
CA PRO A 277 -0.96 -16.51 -21.49
C PRO A 277 -1.53 -17.64 -22.35
N ASP A 278 -2.51 -18.38 -21.79
CA ASP A 278 -3.25 -19.41 -22.53
C ASP A 278 -3.85 -18.84 -23.83
N SER A 279 -3.63 -19.53 -24.96
CA SER A 279 -4.07 -19.09 -26.28
C SER A 279 -5.59 -18.93 -26.38
N ALA A 280 -6.35 -19.79 -25.71
CA ALA A 280 -7.80 -19.68 -25.67
C ALA A 280 -8.27 -18.43 -24.91
N SER A 281 -7.56 -18.06 -23.84
CA SER A 281 -7.81 -16.83 -23.09
C SER A 281 -7.52 -15.58 -23.94
N ILE A 282 -6.41 -15.61 -24.69
CA ILE A 282 -6.05 -14.51 -25.61
C ILE A 282 -7.14 -14.33 -26.69
N GLU A 283 -7.66 -15.42 -27.26
CA GLU A 283 -8.67 -15.36 -28.31
C GLU A 283 -10.01 -14.79 -27.81
N ARG A 284 -10.48 -15.25 -26.62
CA ARG A 284 -11.69 -14.69 -26.02
C ARG A 284 -11.48 -13.21 -25.62
N GLY A 285 -10.30 -12.87 -25.10
CA GLY A 285 -9.93 -11.51 -24.77
C GLY A 285 -9.87 -10.60 -26.01
N ARG A 286 -9.42 -11.13 -27.15
CA ARG A 286 -9.44 -10.41 -28.44
C ARG A 286 -10.87 -10.08 -28.86
N ALA A 287 -11.77 -11.07 -28.88
CA ALA A 287 -13.15 -10.84 -29.23
C ALA A 287 -13.78 -9.74 -28.35
N LEU A 288 -13.57 -9.79 -27.04
CA LEU A 288 -14.05 -8.77 -26.11
C LEU A 288 -13.43 -7.40 -26.37
N ALA A 289 -12.12 -7.34 -26.64
CA ALA A 289 -11.40 -6.08 -26.87
C ALA A 289 -11.80 -5.39 -28.18
N GLU A 290 -12.14 -6.16 -29.22
CA GLU A 290 -12.51 -5.65 -30.56
C GLU A 290 -14.01 -5.42 -30.72
N GLN A 291 -14.88 -6.21 -30.07
CA GLN A 291 -16.32 -6.23 -30.30
C GLN A 291 -17.15 -5.87 -29.05
N GLY A 292 -16.57 -5.90 -27.85
CA GLY A 292 -17.31 -5.77 -26.60
C GLY A 292 -18.06 -7.06 -26.23
N ASP A 293 -19.03 -6.97 -25.31
CA ASP A 293 -19.77 -8.13 -24.77
C ASP A 293 -21.01 -8.55 -25.64
N GLY A 294 -21.23 -7.90 -26.75
CA GLY A 294 -22.41 -8.13 -27.59
C GLY A 294 -23.74 -7.72 -26.98
N ALA A 295 -23.82 -7.53 -25.67
CA ALA A 295 -25.00 -7.06 -24.94
C ALA A 295 -25.02 -5.54 -24.74
N GLY A 296 -23.97 -4.84 -25.18
CA GLY A 296 -23.85 -3.39 -25.10
C GLY A 296 -23.51 -2.84 -23.73
N LYS A 297 -23.22 -3.70 -22.74
CA LYS A 297 -22.81 -3.29 -21.39
C LYS A 297 -21.32 -3.02 -21.28
N VAL A 298 -20.50 -3.75 -22.07
CA VAL A 298 -19.06 -3.61 -22.15
C VAL A 298 -18.69 -3.20 -23.58
N PRO A 299 -18.25 -1.96 -23.80
CA PRO A 299 -17.80 -1.51 -25.12
C PRO A 299 -16.50 -2.19 -25.54
N ALA A 300 -16.19 -2.17 -26.84
CA ALA A 300 -14.90 -2.61 -27.34
C ALA A 300 -13.75 -1.83 -26.67
N CYS A 301 -12.88 -2.51 -25.92
CA CYS A 301 -11.82 -1.87 -25.14
C CYS A 301 -10.85 -1.08 -26.04
N GLY A 302 -10.60 -1.59 -27.26
CA GLY A 302 -9.72 -0.97 -28.26
C GLY A 302 -10.15 0.43 -28.69
N SER A 303 -11.44 0.77 -28.57
CA SER A 303 -11.96 2.09 -28.92
C SER A 303 -11.32 3.23 -28.09
N CYS A 304 -11.01 2.95 -26.80
CA CYS A 304 -10.39 3.93 -25.90
C CYS A 304 -8.94 3.60 -25.57
N HIS A 305 -8.51 2.33 -25.70
CA HIS A 305 -7.18 1.88 -25.25
C HIS A 305 -6.27 1.41 -26.40
N GLY A 306 -6.71 1.53 -27.64
CA GLY A 306 -5.93 1.23 -28.85
C GLY A 306 -4.93 2.34 -29.21
N ASP A 307 -4.11 2.09 -30.24
CA ASP A 307 -3.02 3.01 -30.64
C ASP A 307 -3.52 4.36 -31.18
N SER A 308 -4.72 4.41 -31.75
CA SER A 308 -5.36 5.65 -32.26
C SER A 308 -6.17 6.40 -31.20
N ALA A 309 -6.26 5.89 -29.98
CA ALA A 309 -7.03 6.52 -28.92
C ALA A 309 -6.40 7.83 -28.41
N LEU A 310 -7.21 8.67 -27.76
CA LEU A 310 -6.76 9.90 -27.13
C LEU A 310 -5.65 9.65 -26.10
N ASN A 311 -4.74 10.58 -25.96
CA ASN A 311 -3.59 10.49 -25.05
C ASN A 311 -3.95 10.57 -23.56
N ILE A 312 -5.19 10.86 -23.23
CA ILE A 312 -5.71 10.82 -21.86
C ILE A 312 -5.97 9.41 -21.38
N PHE A 313 -6.07 8.43 -22.29
CA PHE A 313 -6.29 7.03 -21.96
C PHE A 313 -4.99 6.23 -21.96
N PRO A 314 -4.79 5.28 -21.02
CA PRO A 314 -3.60 4.42 -21.02
C PRO A 314 -3.64 3.45 -22.20
N ARG A 315 -2.46 3.17 -22.74
CA ARG A 315 -2.26 2.09 -23.71
C ARG A 315 -2.16 0.77 -22.96
N LEU A 316 -2.99 -0.21 -23.32
CA LEU A 316 -3.03 -1.51 -22.64
C LEU A 316 -2.11 -2.55 -23.26
N ALA A 317 -1.77 -2.43 -24.56
CA ALA A 317 -0.87 -3.36 -25.24
C ALA A 317 0.49 -3.46 -24.49
N GLY A 318 0.93 -4.67 -24.18
CA GLY A 318 2.18 -4.95 -23.46
C GLY A 318 2.15 -4.63 -21.96
N GLN A 319 0.99 -4.26 -21.41
CA GLN A 319 0.85 -4.02 -19.96
C GLN A 319 0.85 -5.34 -19.18
N ASN A 320 1.24 -5.28 -17.91
CA ASN A 320 1.24 -6.46 -17.03
C ASN A 320 -0.20 -6.96 -16.77
N ALA A 321 -0.47 -8.22 -17.09
CA ALA A 321 -1.79 -8.82 -16.91
C ALA A 321 -2.26 -8.77 -15.45
N ALA A 322 -1.37 -9.12 -14.50
CA ALA A 322 -1.70 -9.10 -13.07
C ALA A 322 -2.09 -7.69 -12.58
N TYR A 323 -1.41 -6.65 -13.08
CA TYR A 323 -1.78 -5.26 -12.78
C TYR A 323 -3.18 -4.91 -13.32
N MET A 324 -3.47 -5.29 -14.57
CA MET A 324 -4.77 -5.02 -15.18
C MET A 324 -5.91 -5.76 -14.46
N ILE A 325 -5.70 -7.04 -14.14
CA ILE A 325 -6.66 -7.85 -13.36
C ILE A 325 -6.93 -7.18 -12.01
N ASN A 326 -5.87 -6.85 -11.24
CA ASN A 326 -6.02 -6.22 -9.94
C ASN A 326 -6.78 -4.88 -10.04
N LYS A 327 -6.46 -4.04 -11.03
CA LYS A 327 -7.10 -2.74 -11.20
C LYS A 327 -8.59 -2.88 -11.57
N LEU A 328 -8.95 -3.79 -12.46
CA LEU A 328 -10.35 -4.07 -12.83
C LEU A 328 -11.14 -4.65 -11.64
N GLN A 329 -10.54 -5.53 -10.85
CA GLN A 329 -11.16 -6.07 -9.63
C GLN A 329 -11.39 -4.99 -8.57
N LEU A 330 -10.44 -4.07 -8.36
CA LEU A 330 -10.62 -2.93 -7.46
C LEU A 330 -11.81 -2.06 -7.88
N TRP A 331 -11.94 -1.72 -9.16
CA TRP A 331 -13.10 -0.97 -9.67
C TRP A 331 -14.42 -1.76 -9.52
N LYS A 332 -14.40 -3.07 -9.76
CA LYS A 332 -15.56 -3.96 -9.58
C LYS A 332 -16.02 -3.99 -8.11
N GLN A 333 -15.08 -3.96 -7.15
CA GLN A 333 -15.32 -3.92 -5.71
C GLN A 333 -15.73 -2.53 -5.20
N GLY A 334 -15.74 -1.51 -6.07
CA GLY A 334 -16.13 -0.15 -5.69
C GLY A 334 -14.98 0.70 -5.17
N VAL A 335 -13.72 0.24 -5.27
CA VAL A 335 -12.53 1.05 -5.01
C VAL A 335 -12.35 2.00 -6.18
N THR A 336 -13.05 3.12 -6.11
CA THR A 336 -13.06 4.15 -7.15
C THR A 336 -12.34 5.39 -6.67
N SER A 337 -11.65 6.04 -7.57
CA SER A 337 -11.08 7.36 -7.37
C SER A 337 -12.07 8.41 -7.88
N ALA A 338 -11.94 9.64 -7.40
CA ALA A 338 -12.74 10.76 -7.87
C ALA A 338 -12.16 11.37 -9.17
N THR A 339 -11.78 10.51 -10.14
CA THR A 339 -11.29 10.93 -11.44
C THR A 339 -12.32 10.68 -12.54
N GLU A 340 -12.32 11.50 -13.58
CA GLU A 340 -13.21 11.31 -14.74
C GLU A 340 -12.98 9.95 -15.42
N THR A 341 -11.73 9.49 -15.48
CA THR A 341 -11.37 8.20 -16.05
C THR A 341 -11.92 7.03 -15.24
N ASP A 342 -11.95 7.12 -13.92
CA ASP A 342 -12.53 6.09 -13.06
C ASP A 342 -14.07 6.08 -13.16
N ALA A 343 -14.69 7.25 -13.38
CA ALA A 343 -16.13 7.34 -13.65
C ALA A 343 -16.53 6.55 -14.92
N ILE A 344 -15.64 6.50 -15.91
CA ILE A 344 -15.85 5.70 -17.14
C ILE A 344 -15.59 4.22 -16.88
N MET A 345 -14.47 3.87 -16.24
CA MET A 345 -14.02 2.49 -16.14
C MET A 345 -14.72 1.67 -15.05
N ALA A 346 -15.18 2.30 -13.96
CA ALA A 346 -15.81 1.57 -12.87
C ALA A 346 -17.15 0.91 -13.27
N PRO A 347 -18.06 1.53 -14.03
CA PRO A 347 -19.24 0.84 -14.56
C PRO A 347 -18.89 -0.33 -15.49
N ILE A 348 -17.88 -0.16 -16.35
CA ILE A 348 -17.42 -1.21 -17.26
C ILE A 348 -16.85 -2.39 -16.49
N ALA A 349 -15.99 -2.13 -15.50
CA ALA A 349 -15.41 -3.18 -14.66
C ALA A 349 -16.46 -3.96 -13.86
N ARG A 350 -17.53 -3.30 -13.40
CA ARG A 350 -18.66 -3.97 -12.72
C ARG A 350 -19.49 -4.86 -13.67
N ALA A 351 -19.54 -4.52 -14.96
CA ALA A 351 -20.25 -5.31 -15.96
C ALA A 351 -19.46 -6.56 -16.39
N LEU A 352 -18.12 -6.55 -16.24
CA LEU A 352 -17.28 -7.70 -16.57
C LEU A 352 -17.42 -8.82 -15.53
N ASP A 353 -17.48 -10.07 -15.97
CA ASP A 353 -17.27 -11.22 -15.09
C ASP A 353 -15.76 -11.48 -14.88
N ASP A 354 -15.42 -12.36 -13.91
CA ASP A 354 -14.03 -12.59 -13.54
C ASP A 354 -13.22 -13.24 -14.66
N ARG A 355 -13.86 -14.06 -15.51
CA ARG A 355 -13.23 -14.67 -16.67
C ARG A 355 -12.94 -13.64 -17.75
N GLN A 356 -13.88 -12.75 -18.04
CA GLN A 356 -13.69 -11.65 -18.99
C GLN A 356 -12.54 -10.71 -18.56
N ILE A 357 -12.42 -10.44 -17.25
CA ILE A 357 -11.30 -9.66 -16.70
C ILE A 357 -9.96 -10.35 -16.99
N ILE A 358 -9.87 -11.67 -16.78
CA ILE A 358 -8.66 -12.46 -17.04
C ILE A 358 -8.36 -12.47 -18.54
N ASP A 359 -9.36 -12.78 -19.38
CA ASP A 359 -9.22 -12.94 -20.82
C ASP A 359 -8.79 -11.62 -21.50
N ALA A 360 -9.44 -10.50 -21.17
CA ALA A 360 -9.04 -9.17 -21.68
C ALA A 360 -7.62 -8.79 -21.25
N SER A 361 -7.26 -9.05 -20.00
CA SER A 361 -5.92 -8.77 -19.49
C SER A 361 -4.85 -9.64 -20.17
N ALA A 362 -5.16 -10.91 -20.43
CA ALA A 362 -4.27 -11.82 -21.16
C ALA A 362 -4.04 -11.35 -22.61
N TYR A 363 -5.10 -10.94 -23.30
CA TYR A 363 -5.02 -10.40 -24.65
C TYR A 363 -4.10 -9.19 -24.73
N PHE A 364 -4.36 -8.14 -23.92
CA PHE A 364 -3.56 -6.92 -23.97
C PHE A 364 -2.12 -7.14 -23.54
N ALA A 365 -1.86 -8.02 -22.56
CA ALA A 365 -0.50 -8.34 -22.15
C ALA A 365 0.33 -9.01 -23.23
N ALA A 366 -0.31 -9.81 -24.09
CA ALA A 366 0.32 -10.49 -25.23
C ALA A 366 0.55 -9.58 -26.44
N GLN A 367 -0.08 -8.39 -26.48
CA GLN A 367 0.06 -7.46 -27.60
C GLN A 367 1.42 -6.76 -27.61
N SER A 368 2.03 -6.63 -28.80
CA SER A 368 3.18 -5.75 -29.00
C SER A 368 2.68 -4.35 -29.35
N ARG A 369 3.23 -3.32 -28.73
CA ARG A 369 3.03 -1.96 -29.23
C ARG A 369 3.86 -1.70 -30.47
N ALA A 370 3.22 -1.23 -31.53
CA ALA A 370 3.95 -0.67 -32.65
C ALA A 370 4.77 0.56 -32.18
N ARG A 371 6.04 0.66 -32.59
CA ARG A 371 6.78 1.91 -32.49
C ARG A 371 6.05 2.95 -33.32
N THR A 372 5.44 3.92 -32.70
CA THR A 372 5.01 5.13 -33.43
C THR A 372 6.25 5.71 -34.11
N ARG A 373 6.35 5.53 -35.44
CA ARG A 373 7.34 6.29 -36.23
C ARG A 373 6.96 7.78 -36.09
N ARG A 374 7.78 8.50 -35.38
CA ARG A 374 7.77 9.97 -35.46
C ARG A 374 8.46 10.42 -36.74
#